data_78d590a4ebd9deee4b85915dcabf18a1
#
_entry.id   78d590a4ebd9deee4b85915dcabf18a1
#
_cell.length_a   1.000
_cell.length_b   1.000
_cell.length_c   1.000
_cell.angle_alpha   90.00
_cell.angle_beta   90.00
_cell.angle_gamma   90.00
#
_symmetry.space_group_name_H-M   'P 1'
#
loop_
_entity.id
_entity.type
_entity.pdbx_description
1 polymer ?
#
loop_
_entity_poly.entity_id
_entity_poly.type
_entity_poly.pdbx_seq_one_letter_code
_entity_poly.pdbx_strand_id
1 'polypeptide(L)'
;MVVFDVYGTLFVSAAGEPSAVLQKPAKSNTTNAAFSRALSDAGFEANDALVDFVATAFRAEIEEFHVKHSGGAERPRERAEVDIRRIWESVIDKADRAGLVSRSIAAGEAIESLAMRYECLANPVSTMPGAAETLEKLHNHGLDLGIVSNAQFFTPIFLEHLLGKSYDLIPADRCIYSYQVGRAKPDPRVFHRLLAAAPRTSPPSLLYVGNDMLNDVATAQEAGLRACLFAGDTRSLRLREHHPLVKSRRPDTTVCRLNELLVVLGVE
;
A
#
# COMPACT_ATOMS: atom_id res chain seq x y z
N MET A 1 -1.81 -10.93 18.96
CA MET A 1 -2.19 -10.67 17.55
C MET A 1 -0.97 -10.22 16.77
N VAL A 2 -0.80 -10.69 15.52
CA VAL A 2 0.25 -10.23 14.61
C VAL A 2 -0.40 -9.48 13.46
N VAL A 3 0.08 -8.29 13.16
CA VAL A 3 -0.48 -7.38 12.16
C VAL A 3 0.60 -7.07 11.12
N PHE A 4 0.26 -7.16 9.84
CA PHE A 4 1.22 -7.04 8.76
C PHE A 4 0.98 -5.82 7.89
N ASP A 5 2.05 -5.19 7.42
CA ASP A 5 2.03 -4.44 6.18
C ASP A 5 2.00 -5.40 4.98
N VAL A 6 1.67 -4.89 3.80
CA VAL A 6 1.58 -5.70 2.58
C VAL A 6 2.81 -5.50 1.69
N TYR A 7 3.00 -4.31 1.15
CA TYR A 7 4.04 -4.03 0.14
C TYR A 7 5.43 -3.93 0.77
N GLY A 8 6.32 -4.83 0.37
CA GLY A 8 7.65 -4.98 0.95
C GLY A 8 7.69 -5.87 2.20
N THR A 9 6.53 -6.43 2.63
CA THR A 9 6.41 -7.32 3.79
C THR A 9 5.77 -8.66 3.41
N LEU A 10 4.48 -8.70 3.10
CA LEU A 10 3.83 -9.92 2.56
C LEU A 10 4.04 -10.06 1.05
N PHE A 11 4.28 -8.96 0.35
CA PHE A 11 4.58 -8.92 -1.07
C PHE A 11 5.97 -8.37 -1.34
N VAL A 12 6.67 -8.99 -2.27
CA VAL A 12 7.75 -8.36 -3.03
C VAL A 12 7.12 -7.38 -3.99
N SER A 13 7.53 -6.12 -3.99
CA SER A 13 6.99 -5.06 -4.81
C SER A 13 8.09 -4.40 -5.61
N ALA A 14 7.92 -4.27 -6.92
CA ALA A 14 8.92 -3.66 -7.80
C ALA A 14 9.11 -2.17 -7.53
N ALA A 15 8.07 -1.47 -7.07
CA ALA A 15 8.09 -0.05 -6.75
C ALA A 15 8.27 0.24 -5.25
N GLY A 16 8.06 -0.75 -4.38
CA GLY A 16 8.16 -0.63 -2.92
C GLY A 16 6.90 -0.10 -2.24
N GLU A 17 6.13 0.76 -2.90
CA GLU A 17 4.82 1.27 -2.44
C GLU A 17 3.92 1.54 -3.66
N PRO A 18 2.58 1.42 -3.55
CA PRO A 18 1.66 1.71 -4.66
C PRO A 18 1.80 3.12 -5.24
N SER A 19 2.20 4.09 -4.45
CA SER A 19 2.44 5.48 -4.87
C SER A 19 3.87 5.78 -5.30
N ALA A 20 4.78 4.83 -5.31
CA ALA A 20 6.19 5.04 -5.66
C ALA A 20 6.40 5.42 -7.14
N VAL A 21 5.39 5.22 -7.99
CA VAL A 21 5.36 5.74 -9.37
C VAL A 21 5.52 7.26 -9.42
N LEU A 22 5.08 7.97 -8.37
CA LEU A 22 5.24 9.43 -8.24
C LEU A 22 6.68 9.87 -7.98
N GLN A 23 7.52 8.98 -7.48
CA GLN A 23 8.93 9.29 -7.19
C GLN A 23 9.83 9.14 -8.42
N LYS A 24 9.32 8.55 -9.51
CA LYS A 24 10.07 8.43 -10.77
C LYS A 24 9.90 9.69 -11.61
N PRO A 25 10.94 10.14 -12.35
CA PRO A 25 10.83 11.29 -13.24
C PRO A 25 9.67 11.16 -14.23
N ALA A 26 9.00 12.27 -14.53
CA ALA A 26 7.80 12.33 -15.36
C ALA A 26 7.95 11.72 -16.76
N LYS A 27 9.17 11.56 -17.26
CA LYS A 27 9.49 11.08 -18.60
C LYS A 27 10.45 9.87 -18.58
N SER A 28 10.16 8.85 -17.75
CA SER A 28 10.86 7.58 -17.96
C SER A 28 10.10 6.79 -19.04
N ASN A 29 10.79 6.28 -20.04
CA ASN A 29 10.21 5.45 -21.12
C ASN A 29 9.38 4.28 -20.54
N THR A 30 9.77 3.73 -19.41
CA THR A 30 9.05 2.66 -18.72
C THR A 30 7.70 3.11 -18.15
N THR A 31 7.56 4.34 -17.68
CA THR A 31 6.31 4.86 -17.09
C THR A 31 5.29 5.13 -18.20
N ASN A 32 5.70 5.77 -19.32
CA ASN A 32 4.82 6.01 -20.44
C ASN A 32 4.38 4.70 -21.11
N ALA A 33 5.25 3.69 -21.19
CA ALA A 33 4.89 2.36 -21.67
C ALA A 33 3.80 1.69 -20.81
N ALA A 34 3.83 1.84 -19.49
CA ALA A 34 2.79 1.33 -18.61
C ALA A 34 1.43 2.04 -18.85
N PHE A 35 1.44 3.37 -18.98
CA PHE A 35 0.22 4.12 -19.33
C PHE A 35 -0.32 3.72 -20.71
N SER A 36 0.53 3.68 -21.74
CA SER A 36 0.14 3.29 -23.08
C SER A 36 -0.51 1.91 -23.11
N ARG A 37 0.13 0.94 -22.48
CA ARG A 37 -0.38 -0.43 -22.45
C ARG A 37 -1.69 -0.53 -21.66
N ALA A 38 -1.77 0.10 -20.47
CA ALA A 38 -2.99 0.07 -19.66
C ALA A 38 -4.17 0.71 -20.36
N LEU A 39 -3.96 1.84 -21.05
CA LEU A 39 -4.99 2.52 -21.85
C LEU A 39 -5.44 1.65 -23.02
N SER A 40 -4.51 1.08 -23.80
CA SER A 40 -4.84 0.17 -24.90
C SER A 40 -5.63 -1.05 -24.43
N ASP A 41 -5.21 -1.68 -23.35
CA ASP A 41 -5.88 -2.86 -22.79
C ASP A 41 -7.27 -2.52 -22.20
N ALA A 42 -7.51 -1.25 -21.85
CA ALA A 42 -8.80 -0.72 -21.43
C ALA A 42 -9.69 -0.23 -22.59
N GLY A 43 -9.23 -0.37 -23.84
CA GLY A 43 -10.01 -0.05 -25.05
C GLY A 43 -9.86 1.39 -25.54
N PHE A 44 -8.90 2.16 -25.01
CA PHE A 44 -8.61 3.51 -25.52
C PHE A 44 -7.60 3.47 -26.69
N GLU A 45 -7.73 4.42 -27.63
CA GLU A 45 -6.73 4.63 -28.67
C GLU A 45 -5.52 5.37 -28.06
N ALA A 46 -4.56 4.59 -27.54
CA ALA A 46 -3.40 5.09 -26.79
C ALA A 46 -2.32 5.68 -27.71
N ASN A 47 -2.61 6.82 -28.37
CA ASN A 47 -1.61 7.60 -29.08
C ASN A 47 -0.72 8.41 -28.13
N ASP A 48 0.40 8.92 -28.62
CA ASP A 48 1.38 9.65 -27.79
C ASP A 48 0.77 10.87 -27.09
N ALA A 49 -0.17 11.58 -27.74
CA ALA A 49 -0.82 12.75 -27.15
C ALA A 49 -1.67 12.38 -25.92
N LEU A 50 -2.44 11.30 -26.01
CA LEU A 50 -3.23 10.79 -24.88
C LEU A 50 -2.32 10.28 -23.75
N VAL A 51 -1.28 9.52 -24.08
CA VAL A 51 -0.36 8.94 -23.07
C VAL A 51 0.35 10.05 -22.30
N ASP A 52 0.89 11.06 -22.97
CA ASP A 52 1.56 12.20 -22.34
C ASP A 52 0.60 13.03 -21.49
N PHE A 53 -0.62 13.24 -21.98
CA PHE A 53 -1.66 13.95 -21.23
C PHE A 53 -2.01 13.19 -19.94
N VAL A 54 -2.33 11.89 -20.04
CA VAL A 54 -2.71 11.05 -18.91
C VAL A 54 -1.59 10.96 -17.89
N ALA A 55 -0.35 10.72 -18.32
CA ALA A 55 0.80 10.63 -17.43
C ALA A 55 1.05 11.94 -16.66
N THR A 56 0.82 13.07 -17.29
CA THR A 56 0.96 14.40 -16.67
C THR A 56 -0.20 14.69 -15.71
N ALA A 57 -1.43 14.49 -16.17
CA ALA A 57 -2.63 14.75 -15.39
C ALA A 57 -2.72 13.85 -14.16
N PHE A 58 -2.38 12.56 -14.28
CA PHE A 58 -2.40 11.60 -13.17
C PHE A 58 -1.53 12.04 -12.00
N ARG A 59 -0.32 12.53 -12.28
CA ARG A 59 0.58 13.05 -11.25
C ARG A 59 0.07 14.34 -10.62
N ALA A 60 -0.38 15.26 -11.47
CA ALA A 60 -0.91 16.54 -11.02
C ALA A 60 -2.13 16.36 -10.08
N GLU A 61 -3.04 15.44 -10.41
CA GLU A 61 -4.21 15.14 -9.58
C GLU A 61 -3.83 14.63 -8.19
N ILE A 62 -2.87 13.70 -8.12
CA ILE A 62 -2.41 13.14 -6.84
C ILE A 62 -1.70 14.21 -6.01
N GLU A 63 -0.84 15.01 -6.65
CA GLU A 63 -0.13 16.10 -5.97
C GLU A 63 -1.10 17.17 -5.44
N GLU A 64 -2.06 17.59 -6.26
CA GLU A 64 -3.11 18.53 -5.86
C GLU A 64 -3.94 17.99 -4.69
N PHE A 65 -4.30 16.70 -4.73
CA PHE A 65 -5.02 16.05 -3.63
C PHE A 65 -4.22 16.14 -2.33
N HIS A 66 -2.95 15.77 -2.35
CA HIS A 66 -2.10 15.81 -1.15
C HIS A 66 -1.89 17.23 -0.62
N VAL A 67 -1.65 18.19 -1.51
CA VAL A 67 -1.53 19.61 -1.11
C VAL A 67 -2.80 20.10 -0.41
N LYS A 68 -3.96 19.70 -0.91
CA LYS A 68 -5.26 20.17 -0.42
C LYS A 68 -5.72 19.48 0.86
N HIS A 69 -5.37 18.19 1.07
CA HIS A 69 -5.96 17.36 2.11
C HIS A 69 -4.98 16.87 3.18
N SER A 70 -3.66 17.05 3.00
CA SER A 70 -2.68 16.71 4.01
C SER A 70 -2.36 17.90 4.91
N GLY A 71 -1.91 17.62 6.14
CA GLY A 71 -1.68 18.64 7.17
C GLY A 71 -0.50 19.59 6.93
N GLY A 72 0.20 19.44 5.78
CA GLY A 72 1.34 20.29 5.42
C GLY A 72 2.48 20.24 6.42
N ALA A 73 3.28 21.30 6.47
CA ALA A 73 4.43 21.40 7.38
C ALA A 73 4.05 21.46 8.86
N GLU A 74 2.85 21.95 9.18
CA GLU A 74 2.36 22.07 10.56
C GLU A 74 1.93 20.73 11.16
N ARG A 75 1.50 19.80 10.32
CA ARG A 75 1.03 18.46 10.73
C ARG A 75 1.63 17.37 9.84
N PRO A 76 2.94 17.16 9.87
CA PRO A 76 3.66 16.30 8.92
C PRO A 76 3.26 14.82 8.98
N ARG A 77 2.52 14.41 10.01
CA ARG A 77 1.98 13.05 10.16
C ARG A 77 0.56 12.89 9.61
N GLU A 78 -0.16 13.98 9.38
CA GLU A 78 -1.50 13.93 8.79
C GLU A 78 -1.38 13.72 7.28
N ARG A 79 -1.37 12.47 6.87
CA ARG A 79 -1.32 12.09 5.47
C ARG A 79 -2.68 11.58 5.02
N ALA A 80 -3.36 12.38 4.22
CA ALA A 80 -4.58 11.95 3.54
C ALA A 80 -4.22 10.89 2.50
N GLU A 81 -5.06 9.86 2.40
CA GLU A 81 -4.95 8.84 1.36
C GLU A 81 -6.00 9.08 0.29
N VAL A 82 -5.57 9.00 -0.96
CA VAL A 82 -6.45 9.12 -2.12
C VAL A 82 -7.06 7.77 -2.45
N ASP A 83 -8.30 7.75 -2.91
CA ASP A 83 -8.81 6.60 -3.67
C ASP A 83 -8.38 6.76 -5.13
N ILE A 84 -7.52 5.90 -5.60
CA ILE A 84 -6.92 5.99 -6.94
C ILE A 84 -7.97 5.93 -8.06
N ARG A 85 -9.15 5.33 -7.81
CA ARG A 85 -10.26 5.31 -8.77
C ARG A 85 -10.72 6.72 -9.11
N ARG A 86 -10.85 7.59 -8.09
CA ARG A 86 -11.23 9.01 -8.26
C ARG A 86 -10.19 9.79 -9.06
N ILE A 87 -8.91 9.47 -8.90
CA ILE A 87 -7.84 10.08 -9.71
C ILE A 87 -8.01 9.68 -11.17
N TRP A 88 -8.20 8.38 -11.44
CA TRP A 88 -8.41 7.91 -12.80
C TRP A 88 -9.68 8.48 -13.43
N GLU A 89 -10.80 8.55 -12.69
CA GLU A 89 -12.02 9.21 -13.14
C GLU A 89 -11.77 10.66 -13.56
N SER A 90 -11.09 11.44 -12.69
CA SER A 90 -10.74 12.84 -12.98
C SER A 90 -9.85 12.98 -14.20
N VAL A 91 -8.84 12.12 -14.33
CA VAL A 91 -7.89 12.13 -15.46
C VAL A 91 -8.60 11.84 -16.78
N ILE A 92 -9.46 10.81 -16.82
CA ILE A 92 -10.21 10.46 -18.03
C ILE A 92 -11.26 11.54 -18.37
N ASP A 93 -11.93 12.13 -17.38
CA ASP A 93 -12.83 13.27 -17.59
C ASP A 93 -12.11 14.49 -18.18
N LYS A 94 -10.87 14.74 -17.75
CA LYS A 94 -10.04 15.82 -18.33
C LYS A 94 -9.60 15.49 -19.76
N ALA A 95 -9.27 14.23 -20.03
CA ALA A 95 -8.92 13.79 -21.40
C ALA A 95 -10.11 13.88 -22.36
N ASP A 96 -11.33 13.54 -21.89
CA ASP A 96 -12.57 13.71 -22.67
C ASP A 96 -12.85 15.17 -23.02
N ARG A 97 -12.74 16.07 -22.02
CA ARG A 97 -12.87 17.53 -22.25
C ARG A 97 -11.83 18.09 -23.20
N ALA A 98 -10.66 17.48 -23.26
CA ALA A 98 -9.60 17.83 -24.22
C ALA A 98 -9.81 17.23 -25.61
N GLY A 99 -10.86 16.41 -25.81
CA GLY A 99 -11.14 15.74 -27.07
C GLY A 99 -10.18 14.59 -27.40
N LEU A 100 -9.46 14.07 -26.40
CA LEU A 100 -8.48 12.98 -26.57
C LEU A 100 -9.11 11.60 -26.45
N VAL A 101 -10.25 11.48 -25.78
CA VAL A 101 -11.01 10.23 -25.59
C VAL A 101 -12.50 10.51 -25.67
N SER A 102 -13.32 9.44 -25.80
CA SER A 102 -14.77 9.54 -25.61
C SER A 102 -15.16 8.84 -24.33
N ARG A 103 -15.82 9.56 -23.41
CA ARG A 103 -16.28 9.05 -22.10
C ARG A 103 -17.23 7.85 -22.22
N SER A 104 -17.89 7.65 -23.36
CA SER A 104 -18.76 6.50 -23.57
C SER A 104 -18.06 5.14 -23.38
N ILE A 105 -16.71 5.13 -23.38
CA ILE A 105 -15.87 3.94 -23.20
C ILE A 105 -15.55 3.71 -21.70
N ALA A 106 -15.65 4.73 -20.84
CA ALA A 106 -15.18 4.71 -19.44
C ALA A 106 -16.31 4.70 -18.41
N ALA A 107 -17.14 3.66 -18.37
CA ALA A 107 -18.03 3.41 -17.22
C ALA A 107 -17.24 2.80 -16.05
N GLY A 108 -17.73 2.92 -14.81
CA GLY A 108 -17.03 2.59 -13.56
C GLY A 108 -16.13 1.35 -13.56
N GLU A 109 -16.58 0.20 -14.09
CA GLU A 109 -15.77 -1.01 -14.22
C GLU A 109 -14.55 -0.84 -15.15
N ALA A 110 -14.65 -0.01 -16.19
CA ALA A 110 -13.53 0.29 -17.08
C ALA A 110 -12.45 1.11 -16.36
N ILE A 111 -12.82 2.03 -15.47
CA ILE A 111 -11.89 2.82 -14.66
C ILE A 111 -11.13 1.92 -13.66
N GLU A 112 -11.85 1.03 -12.97
CA GLU A 112 -11.21 0.07 -12.05
C GLU A 112 -10.26 -0.87 -12.81
N SER A 113 -10.69 -1.37 -13.97
CA SER A 113 -9.85 -2.20 -14.85
C SER A 113 -8.60 -1.45 -15.30
N LEU A 114 -8.74 -0.19 -15.73
CA LEU A 114 -7.62 0.66 -16.14
C LEU A 114 -6.64 0.88 -14.98
N ALA A 115 -7.14 1.23 -13.80
CA ALA A 115 -6.33 1.45 -12.60
C ALA A 115 -5.56 0.19 -12.19
N MET A 116 -6.22 -0.97 -12.19
CA MET A 116 -5.61 -2.26 -11.87
C MET A 116 -4.53 -2.65 -12.90
N ARG A 117 -4.83 -2.53 -14.20
CA ARG A 117 -3.87 -2.83 -15.27
C ARG A 117 -2.63 -1.96 -15.19
N TYR A 118 -2.84 -0.67 -14.94
CA TYR A 118 -1.73 0.26 -14.75
C TYR A 118 -0.86 -0.15 -13.56
N GLU A 119 -1.46 -0.48 -12.41
CA GLU A 119 -0.70 -0.94 -11.24
C GLU A 119 0.08 -2.22 -11.52
N CYS A 120 -0.53 -3.23 -12.13
CA CYS A 120 0.16 -4.48 -12.50
C CYS A 120 1.38 -4.25 -13.40
N LEU A 121 1.33 -3.24 -14.28
CA LEU A 121 2.44 -2.89 -15.17
C LEU A 121 3.49 -2.01 -14.49
N ALA A 122 3.05 -1.06 -13.68
CA ALA A 122 3.92 -0.08 -13.02
C ALA A 122 4.60 -0.64 -11.76
N ASN A 123 3.91 -1.52 -11.06
CA ASN A 123 4.33 -2.10 -9.78
C ASN A 123 3.99 -3.59 -9.69
N PRO A 124 4.56 -4.46 -10.52
CA PRO A 124 4.33 -5.88 -10.42
C PRO A 124 4.71 -6.40 -9.03
N VAL A 125 3.84 -7.24 -8.48
CA VAL A 125 4.00 -7.83 -7.15
C VAL A 125 4.05 -9.35 -7.22
N SER A 126 4.71 -9.96 -6.24
CA SER A 126 4.71 -11.40 -5.99
C SER A 126 4.72 -11.67 -4.50
N THR A 127 4.38 -12.86 -4.09
CA THR A 127 4.39 -13.26 -2.68
C THR A 127 5.80 -13.20 -2.11
N MET A 128 5.96 -12.62 -0.91
CA MET A 128 7.20 -12.68 -0.16
C MET A 128 7.49 -14.15 0.22
N PRO A 129 8.73 -14.64 0.05
CA PRO A 129 9.06 -16.02 0.44
C PRO A 129 8.64 -16.33 1.87
N GLY A 130 7.89 -17.42 2.04
CA GLY A 130 7.40 -17.88 3.34
C GLY A 130 6.17 -17.12 3.89
N ALA A 131 5.59 -16.16 3.16
CA ALA A 131 4.46 -15.37 3.68
C ALA A 131 3.24 -16.25 3.98
N ALA A 132 2.75 -17.03 3.04
CA ALA A 132 1.60 -17.89 3.22
C ALA A 132 1.82 -18.90 4.37
N GLU A 133 2.94 -19.61 4.36
CA GLU A 133 3.30 -20.59 5.39
C GLU A 133 3.39 -19.95 6.79
N THR A 134 3.94 -18.73 6.87
CA THR A 134 4.05 -18.02 8.16
C THR A 134 2.66 -17.63 8.69
N LEU A 135 1.77 -17.11 7.84
CA LEU A 135 0.39 -16.80 8.24
C LEU A 135 -0.34 -18.05 8.76
N GLU A 136 -0.24 -19.17 8.05
CA GLU A 136 -0.84 -20.44 8.45
C GLU A 136 -0.31 -20.94 9.80
N LYS A 137 1.01 -20.93 9.98
CA LYS A 137 1.62 -21.37 11.24
C LYS A 137 1.22 -20.49 12.42
N LEU A 138 1.28 -19.15 12.25
CA LEU A 138 0.83 -18.23 13.31
C LEU A 138 -0.62 -18.47 13.69
N HIS A 139 -1.51 -18.63 12.69
CA HIS A 139 -2.92 -18.92 12.92
C HIS A 139 -3.12 -20.26 13.65
N ASN A 140 -2.44 -21.32 13.22
CA ASN A 140 -2.55 -22.67 13.82
C ASN A 140 -2.06 -22.70 15.27
N HIS A 141 -1.18 -21.77 15.66
CA HIS A 141 -0.77 -21.57 17.06
C HIS A 141 -1.71 -20.63 17.83
N GLY A 142 -2.91 -20.35 17.29
CA GLY A 142 -3.94 -19.56 17.96
C GLY A 142 -3.68 -18.05 17.97
N LEU A 143 -2.78 -17.55 17.13
CA LEU A 143 -2.52 -16.12 17.02
C LEU A 143 -3.51 -15.48 16.05
N ASP A 144 -4.17 -14.44 16.51
CA ASP A 144 -4.98 -13.58 15.65
C ASP A 144 -4.10 -12.85 14.64
N LEU A 145 -4.59 -12.72 13.40
CA LEU A 145 -3.90 -12.02 12.31
C LEU A 145 -4.64 -10.73 11.92
N GLY A 146 -3.92 -9.77 11.37
CA GLY A 146 -4.47 -8.54 10.84
C GLY A 146 -3.58 -7.93 9.76
N ILE A 147 -4.12 -6.97 9.02
CA ILE A 147 -3.42 -6.16 8.02
C ILE A 147 -3.69 -4.68 8.28
N VAL A 148 -2.64 -3.86 8.24
CA VAL A 148 -2.76 -2.40 8.13
C VAL A 148 -1.76 -1.92 7.09
N SER A 149 -2.22 -1.49 5.93
CA SER A 149 -1.35 -1.16 4.81
C SER A 149 -1.74 0.14 4.12
N ASN A 150 -0.74 0.89 3.66
CA ASN A 150 -0.94 1.92 2.64
C ASN A 150 -1.25 1.20 1.33
N ALA A 151 -2.50 1.26 0.89
CA ALA A 151 -3.02 0.35 -0.12
C ALA A 151 -4.19 0.96 -0.90
N GLN A 152 -4.52 0.35 -2.03
CA GLN A 152 -5.62 0.75 -2.90
C GLN A 152 -6.61 -0.43 -3.09
N PHE A 153 -7.72 -0.17 -3.76
CA PHE A 153 -8.83 -1.13 -3.92
C PHE A 153 -8.42 -2.49 -4.52
N PHE A 154 -7.36 -2.53 -5.31
CA PHE A 154 -6.84 -3.76 -5.91
C PHE A 154 -5.99 -4.60 -4.95
N THR A 155 -5.56 -4.05 -3.80
CA THR A 155 -4.71 -4.77 -2.84
C THR A 155 -5.38 -6.02 -2.27
N PRO A 156 -6.65 -6.01 -1.80
CA PRO A 156 -7.32 -7.23 -1.38
C PRO A 156 -7.45 -8.25 -2.50
N ILE A 157 -7.63 -7.84 -3.76
CA ILE A 157 -7.68 -8.74 -4.93
C ILE A 157 -6.33 -9.44 -5.12
N PHE A 158 -5.23 -8.69 -4.98
CA PHE A 158 -3.89 -9.27 -5.05
C PHE A 158 -3.60 -10.23 -3.90
N LEU A 159 -4.05 -9.90 -2.67
CA LEU A 159 -3.90 -10.77 -1.50
C LEU A 159 -4.64 -12.09 -1.69
N GLU A 160 -5.89 -12.04 -2.13
CA GLU A 160 -6.70 -13.23 -2.44
C GLU A 160 -6.03 -14.09 -3.53
N HIS A 161 -5.56 -13.47 -4.61
CA HIS A 161 -4.95 -14.19 -5.72
C HIS A 161 -3.59 -14.81 -5.37
N LEU A 162 -2.74 -14.09 -4.62
CA LEU A 162 -1.35 -14.48 -4.35
C LEU A 162 -1.19 -15.33 -3.09
N LEU A 163 -2.00 -15.10 -2.05
CA LEU A 163 -1.94 -15.84 -0.79
C LEU A 163 -3.03 -16.92 -0.69
N GLY A 164 -4.10 -16.82 -1.51
CA GLY A 164 -5.19 -17.78 -1.50
C GLY A 164 -5.77 -18.00 -0.11
N LYS A 165 -5.91 -19.27 0.30
CA LYS A 165 -6.48 -19.66 1.60
C LYS A 165 -5.77 -19.08 2.82
N SER A 166 -4.50 -18.73 2.70
CA SER A 166 -3.77 -18.10 3.82
C SER A 166 -4.27 -16.68 4.09
N TYR A 167 -4.80 -15.98 3.07
CA TYR A 167 -5.47 -14.68 3.26
C TYR A 167 -6.83 -14.82 3.96
N ASP A 168 -7.57 -15.91 3.73
CA ASP A 168 -8.86 -16.20 4.39
C ASP A 168 -8.73 -16.34 5.93
N LEU A 169 -7.51 -16.57 6.43
CA LEU A 169 -7.23 -16.65 7.86
C LEU A 169 -7.28 -15.27 8.56
N ILE A 170 -7.33 -14.18 7.79
CA ILE A 170 -7.36 -12.82 8.29
C ILE A 170 -8.78 -12.27 8.19
N PRO A 171 -9.47 -12.04 9.32
CA PRO A 171 -10.83 -11.51 9.29
C PRO A 171 -10.91 -10.17 8.57
N ALA A 172 -11.96 -9.96 7.77
CA ALA A 172 -12.12 -8.77 6.94
C ALA A 172 -12.16 -7.46 7.77
N ASP A 173 -12.70 -7.48 8.97
CA ASP A 173 -12.72 -6.34 9.89
C ASP A 173 -11.34 -6.00 10.48
N ARG A 174 -10.37 -6.90 10.33
CA ARG A 174 -8.95 -6.70 10.70
C ARG A 174 -8.05 -6.40 9.50
N CYS A 175 -8.62 -6.25 8.30
CA CYS A 175 -7.94 -5.80 7.09
C CYS A 175 -8.19 -4.30 6.89
N ILE A 176 -7.23 -3.46 7.27
CA ILE A 176 -7.33 -2.01 7.22
C ILE A 176 -6.47 -1.49 6.06
N TYR A 177 -7.13 -0.95 5.05
CA TYR A 177 -6.50 -0.36 3.87
C TYR A 177 -6.65 1.16 3.90
N SER A 178 -5.58 1.90 3.66
CA SER A 178 -5.54 3.36 3.78
C SER A 178 -6.59 4.06 2.91
N TYR A 179 -6.85 3.57 1.69
CA TYR A 179 -7.87 4.16 0.81
C TYR A 179 -9.30 4.11 1.39
N GLN A 180 -9.62 3.09 2.21
CA GLN A 180 -10.93 2.97 2.87
C GLN A 180 -11.03 3.88 4.09
N VAL A 181 -9.91 4.14 4.74
CA VAL A 181 -9.83 4.98 5.94
C VAL A 181 -9.67 6.46 5.58
N GLY A 182 -9.19 6.74 4.37
CA GLY A 182 -8.83 8.09 3.92
C GLY A 182 -7.56 8.63 4.59
N ARG A 183 -6.75 7.77 5.20
CA ARG A 183 -5.50 8.11 5.90
C ARG A 183 -4.45 7.05 5.67
N ALA A 184 -3.22 7.50 5.42
CA ALA A 184 -2.08 6.64 5.21
C ALA A 184 -1.07 6.75 6.36
N LYS A 185 -0.30 5.69 6.63
CA LYS A 185 0.92 5.79 7.43
C LYS A 185 1.84 6.86 6.81
N PRO A 186 2.49 7.74 7.61
CA PRO A 186 2.76 7.64 9.05
C PRO A 186 1.70 8.27 9.98
N ASP A 187 0.45 8.45 9.57
CA ASP A 187 -0.61 8.87 10.48
C ASP A 187 -1.03 7.69 11.38
N PRO A 188 -0.78 7.73 12.71
CA PRO A 188 -1.08 6.61 13.61
C PRO A 188 -2.58 6.32 13.72
N ARG A 189 -3.44 7.26 13.32
CA ARG A 189 -4.90 7.06 13.31
C ARG A 189 -5.36 5.99 12.33
N VAL A 190 -4.52 5.55 11.38
CA VAL A 190 -4.81 4.39 10.53
C VAL A 190 -5.06 3.11 11.34
N PHE A 191 -4.46 2.99 12.53
CA PHE A 191 -4.64 1.84 13.42
C PHE A 191 -5.96 1.87 14.22
N HIS A 192 -6.68 2.99 14.28
CA HIS A 192 -7.88 3.09 15.13
C HIS A 192 -8.96 2.07 14.79
N ARG A 193 -9.16 1.76 13.49
CA ARG A 193 -10.14 0.73 13.09
C ARG A 193 -9.73 -0.66 13.53
N LEU A 194 -8.44 -1.01 13.41
CA LEU A 194 -7.92 -2.29 13.88
C LEU A 194 -8.09 -2.42 15.40
N LEU A 195 -7.74 -1.39 16.16
CA LEU A 195 -7.88 -1.41 17.63
C LEU A 195 -9.35 -1.52 18.06
N ALA A 196 -10.27 -0.91 17.31
CA ALA A 196 -11.71 -1.06 17.54
C ALA A 196 -12.24 -2.45 17.20
N ALA A 197 -11.68 -3.11 16.18
CA ALA A 197 -12.03 -4.49 15.81
C ALA A 197 -11.44 -5.54 16.76
N ALA A 198 -10.45 -5.17 17.59
CA ALA A 198 -9.80 -6.04 18.56
C ALA A 198 -9.90 -5.50 20.02
N PRO A 199 -11.11 -5.22 20.55
CA PRO A 199 -11.28 -4.47 21.79
C PRO A 199 -10.80 -5.23 23.04
N ARG A 200 -10.61 -6.55 22.95
CA ARG A 200 -10.10 -7.37 24.04
C ARG A 200 -8.57 -7.51 24.02
N THR A 201 -7.91 -6.96 23.03
CA THR A 201 -6.45 -7.04 22.86
C THR A 201 -5.87 -5.68 23.23
N SER A 202 -5.01 -5.63 24.24
CA SER A 202 -4.32 -4.38 24.58
C SER A 202 -3.30 -4.03 23.49
N PRO A 203 -3.10 -2.75 23.13
CA PRO A 203 -2.16 -2.35 22.09
C PRO A 203 -0.76 -2.95 22.23
N PRO A 204 -0.12 -3.05 23.43
CA PRO A 204 1.20 -3.68 23.58
C PRO A 204 1.23 -5.19 23.30
N SER A 205 0.06 -5.85 23.22
CA SER A 205 -0.05 -7.27 22.85
C SER A 205 -0.14 -7.49 21.33
N LEU A 206 -0.16 -6.41 20.55
CA LEU A 206 -0.12 -6.44 19.09
C LEU A 206 1.32 -6.24 18.64
N LEU A 207 1.79 -7.12 17.75
CA LEU A 207 3.06 -6.96 17.04
C LEU A 207 2.76 -6.54 15.59
N TYR A 208 3.16 -5.34 15.23
CA TYR A 208 3.08 -4.88 13.86
C TYR A 208 4.37 -5.19 13.11
N VAL A 209 4.27 -5.79 11.92
CA VAL A 209 5.40 -6.21 11.09
C VAL A 209 5.39 -5.41 9.79
N GLY A 210 6.48 -4.70 9.51
CA GLY A 210 6.60 -3.91 8.28
C GLY A 210 8.05 -3.58 7.95
N ASN A 211 8.31 -3.04 6.76
CA ASN A 211 9.65 -2.83 6.20
C ASN A 211 10.15 -1.37 6.25
N ASP A 212 9.35 -0.46 6.78
CA ASP A 212 9.66 0.98 6.79
C ASP A 212 9.72 1.52 8.24
N MET A 213 10.88 2.07 8.63
CA MET A 213 11.08 2.61 9.97
C MET A 213 10.14 3.79 10.31
N LEU A 214 9.68 4.56 9.31
CA LEU A 214 8.75 5.66 9.52
C LEU A 214 7.29 5.19 9.47
N ASN A 215 6.92 4.60 8.32
CA ASN A 215 5.53 4.25 8.06
C ASN A 215 5.07 3.08 8.94
N ASP A 216 5.96 2.13 9.27
CA ASP A 216 5.60 0.94 10.01
C ASP A 216 6.04 1.03 11.47
N VAL A 217 7.35 1.05 11.73
CA VAL A 217 7.87 0.96 13.10
C VAL A 217 7.45 2.16 13.95
N ALA A 218 7.78 3.39 13.52
CA ALA A 218 7.47 4.58 14.29
C ALA A 218 5.97 4.81 14.45
N THR A 219 5.20 4.52 13.40
CA THR A 219 3.74 4.71 13.40
C THR A 219 3.04 3.70 14.31
N ALA A 220 3.42 2.43 14.26
CA ALA A 220 2.87 1.40 15.14
C ALA A 220 3.19 1.69 16.62
N GLN A 221 4.45 2.03 16.92
CA GLN A 221 4.85 2.38 18.29
C GLN A 221 4.11 3.61 18.83
N GLU A 222 3.80 4.59 17.97
CA GLU A 222 3.01 5.75 18.37
C GLU A 222 1.55 5.40 18.65
N ALA A 223 1.01 4.41 17.95
CA ALA A 223 -0.31 3.84 18.25
C ALA A 223 -0.30 2.90 19.48
N GLY A 224 0.86 2.71 20.12
CA GLY A 224 1.03 1.88 21.31
C GLY A 224 1.29 0.39 21.03
N LEU A 225 1.50 0.00 19.77
CA LEU A 225 1.82 -1.36 19.38
C LEU A 225 3.32 -1.64 19.53
N ARG A 226 3.68 -2.90 19.67
CA ARG A 226 5.06 -3.35 19.41
C ARG A 226 5.31 -3.42 17.92
N ALA A 227 6.55 -3.18 17.50
CA ALA A 227 6.91 -3.12 16.09
C ALA A 227 8.10 -4.03 15.75
N CYS A 228 7.93 -4.85 14.72
CA CYS A 228 8.96 -5.66 14.11
C CYS A 228 9.36 -5.06 12.76
N LEU A 229 10.66 -4.78 12.59
CA LEU A 229 11.19 -4.40 11.30
C LEU A 229 11.46 -5.65 10.46
N PHE A 230 10.80 -5.78 9.32
CA PHE A 230 11.11 -6.79 8.32
C PHE A 230 12.19 -6.29 7.38
N ALA A 231 13.37 -6.92 7.43
CA ALA A 231 14.55 -6.54 6.65
C ALA A 231 14.90 -7.57 5.54
N GLY A 232 13.93 -8.42 5.16
CA GLY A 232 14.16 -9.53 4.24
C GLY A 232 14.25 -9.14 2.76
N ASP A 233 13.75 -7.96 2.37
CA ASP A 233 13.89 -7.44 1.01
C ASP A 233 14.61 -6.09 1.03
N THR A 234 15.89 -6.08 0.67
CA THR A 234 16.73 -4.86 0.67
C THR A 234 16.25 -3.79 -0.31
N ARG A 235 15.47 -4.14 -1.34
CA ARG A 235 14.92 -3.19 -2.32
C ARG A 235 13.80 -2.36 -1.71
N SER A 236 13.00 -2.97 -0.84
CA SER A 236 11.86 -2.32 -0.18
C SER A 236 12.18 -1.81 1.23
N LEU A 237 13.28 -2.24 1.87
CA LEU A 237 13.66 -1.78 3.20
C LEU A 237 13.90 -0.27 3.23
N ARG A 238 13.28 0.44 4.18
CA ARG A 238 13.37 1.90 4.35
C ARG A 238 13.78 2.25 5.78
N LEU A 239 15.07 2.43 6.01
CA LEU A 239 15.61 2.77 7.35
C LEU A 239 15.32 4.23 7.74
N ARG A 240 15.26 5.15 6.78
CA ARG A 240 14.92 6.58 6.99
C ARG A 240 15.73 7.25 8.13
N GLU A 241 16.99 6.90 8.29
CA GLU A 241 17.86 7.23 9.43
C GLU A 241 17.91 8.73 9.78
N HIS A 242 17.78 9.59 8.77
CA HIS A 242 17.81 11.06 8.95
C HIS A 242 16.43 11.67 9.26
N HIS A 243 15.35 10.88 9.22
CA HIS A 243 14.01 11.42 9.46
C HIS A 243 13.81 11.73 10.95
N PRO A 244 13.36 12.93 11.34
CA PRO A 244 13.23 13.33 12.75
C PRO A 244 12.43 12.36 13.62
N LEU A 245 11.35 11.79 13.06
CA LEU A 245 10.46 10.85 13.76
C LEU A 245 11.06 9.45 13.94
N VAL A 246 12.15 9.15 13.25
CA VAL A 246 12.81 7.82 13.26
C VAL A 246 14.11 7.85 14.03
N LYS A 247 14.81 8.98 14.05
CA LYS A 247 16.18 9.13 14.57
C LYS A 247 16.41 8.53 15.97
N SER A 248 15.40 8.61 16.85
CA SER A 248 15.45 8.06 18.21
C SER A 248 14.68 6.75 18.39
N ARG A 249 14.07 6.22 17.32
CA ARG A 249 13.28 5.00 17.37
C ARG A 249 14.14 3.76 17.09
N ARG A 250 13.75 2.66 17.71
CA ARG A 250 14.28 1.32 17.41
C ARG A 250 13.09 0.37 17.30
N PRO A 251 13.11 -0.61 16.40
CA PRO A 251 12.10 -1.67 16.41
C PRO A 251 12.25 -2.52 17.67
N ASP A 252 11.18 -3.09 18.17
CA ASP A 252 11.22 -4.02 19.30
C ASP A 252 11.93 -5.32 18.93
N THR A 253 11.84 -5.70 17.65
CA THR A 253 12.59 -6.80 17.05
C THR A 253 12.82 -6.56 15.56
N THR A 254 13.75 -7.30 14.97
CA THR A 254 14.03 -7.28 13.52
C THR A 254 14.14 -8.71 13.03
N VAL A 255 13.52 -9.00 11.89
CA VAL A 255 13.59 -10.30 11.22
C VAL A 255 13.97 -10.12 9.74
N CYS A 256 14.71 -11.08 9.20
CA CYS A 256 15.07 -11.12 7.79
C CYS A 256 14.24 -12.13 6.98
N ARG A 257 13.54 -13.02 7.66
CA ARG A 257 12.60 -13.97 7.07
C ARG A 257 11.32 -13.97 7.90
N LEU A 258 10.16 -14.07 7.23
CA LEU A 258 8.87 -14.03 7.92
C LEU A 258 8.71 -15.17 8.91
N ASN A 259 9.24 -16.36 8.63
CA ASN A 259 9.17 -17.49 9.54
C ASN A 259 9.97 -17.30 10.84
N GLU A 260 10.90 -16.35 10.91
CA GLU A 260 11.60 -16.00 12.16
C GLU A 260 10.63 -15.40 13.21
N LEU A 261 9.46 -14.93 12.78
CA LEU A 261 8.39 -14.48 13.67
C LEU A 261 7.91 -15.61 14.63
N LEU A 262 7.97 -16.87 14.18
CA LEU A 262 7.60 -18.02 15.01
C LEU A 262 8.52 -18.12 16.21
N VAL A 263 9.82 -17.98 15.99
CA VAL A 263 10.84 -17.97 17.06
C VAL A 263 10.63 -16.77 18.00
N VAL A 264 10.47 -15.56 17.44
CA VAL A 264 10.27 -14.30 18.17
C VAL A 264 9.04 -14.40 19.10
N LEU A 265 8.01 -15.12 18.66
CA LEU A 265 6.75 -15.26 19.39
C LEU A 265 6.69 -16.53 20.26
N GLY A 266 7.72 -17.39 20.20
CA GLY A 266 7.77 -18.63 20.99
C GLY A 266 6.75 -19.68 20.54
N VAL A 267 6.46 -19.73 19.23
CA VAL A 267 5.49 -20.65 18.61
C VAL A 267 6.17 -21.46 17.50
N GLU A 268 7.22 -22.18 17.84
CA GLU A 268 7.95 -23.08 16.93
C GLU A 268 7.21 -24.41 16.71
#